data_3f4bdc348e1ec308f878f5beb8887e03
#
_entry.id   3f4bdc348e1ec308f878f5beb8887e03
#
_cell.length_a   1.000
_cell.length_b   1.000
_cell.length_c   1.000
_cell.angle_alpha   90.00
_cell.angle_beta   90.00
_cell.angle_gamma   90.00
#
_symmetry.space_group_name_H-M   'P 1'
#
loop_
_entity.id
_entity.type
_entity.pdbx_description
1 polymer ?
#
loop_
_entity_poly.entity_id
_entity_poly.type
_entity_poly.pdbx_seq_one_letter_code
_entity_poly.pdbx_strand_id
1 'polypeptide(L)'
;MSRVVINTQNYMFADMIKRTLESGDFSVTIVDKPEKLLPEFNRTAANIVLMEVTGYTPWKIEERMKLRNQIKQIDPDCKIVYLVDEKAEPAVAQKVRRAKTDGLIDQFIYTSISASYLLGVMETL
;
A
#
# COMPACT_ATOMS: atom_id res chain seq x y z
N MET A 1 13.31 12.86 -2.71
CA MET A 1 11.96 12.48 -3.14
C MET A 1 11.72 11.00 -2.87
N SER A 2 10.64 10.68 -2.17
CA SER A 2 10.28 9.29 -1.91
C SER A 2 9.57 8.69 -3.12
N ARG A 3 9.95 7.47 -3.46
CA ARG A 3 9.36 6.72 -4.58
C ARG A 3 8.36 5.72 -4.03
N VAL A 4 7.13 5.81 -4.52
CA VAL A 4 5.98 5.03 -4.04
C VAL A 4 5.46 4.15 -5.17
N VAL A 5 5.21 2.88 -4.86
CA VAL A 5 4.44 1.98 -5.74
C VAL A 5 3.13 1.69 -5.04
N ILE A 6 2.01 1.87 -5.75
CA ILE A 6 0.69 1.49 -5.26
C ILE A 6 0.13 0.35 -6.09
N ASN A 7 -0.21 -0.75 -5.42
CA ASN A 7 -0.76 -1.94 -6.05
C ASN A 7 -2.22 -2.09 -5.64
N THR A 8 -3.11 -1.69 -6.53
CA THR A 8 -4.56 -1.72 -6.31
C THR A 8 -5.31 -1.91 -7.62
N GLN A 9 -6.46 -2.57 -7.52
CA GLN A 9 -7.39 -2.68 -8.64
C GLN A 9 -8.39 -1.51 -8.69
N ASN A 10 -8.41 -0.67 -7.64
CA ASN A 10 -9.29 0.50 -7.57
C ASN A 10 -8.62 1.70 -8.25
N TYR A 11 -8.90 1.85 -9.54
CA TYR A 11 -8.24 2.86 -10.36
C TYR A 11 -8.49 4.30 -9.88
N MET A 12 -9.73 4.60 -9.49
CA MET A 12 -10.08 5.97 -9.03
C MET A 12 -9.35 6.33 -7.74
N PHE A 13 -9.25 5.36 -6.83
CA PHE A 13 -8.54 5.57 -5.58
C PHE A 13 -7.04 5.75 -5.83
N ALA A 14 -6.46 4.93 -6.71
CA ALA A 14 -5.06 5.03 -7.08
C ALA A 14 -4.73 6.40 -7.69
N ASP A 15 -5.61 6.89 -8.57
CA ASP A 15 -5.42 8.18 -9.20
C ASP A 15 -5.47 9.33 -8.18
N MET A 16 -6.38 9.27 -7.22
CA MET A 16 -6.46 10.26 -6.14
C MET A 16 -5.18 10.24 -5.29
N ILE A 17 -4.69 9.05 -4.93
CA ILE A 17 -3.45 8.91 -4.16
C ILE A 17 -2.28 9.50 -4.94
N LYS A 18 -2.17 9.15 -6.22
CA LYS A 18 -1.06 9.64 -7.06
C LYS A 18 -1.06 11.16 -7.13
N ARG A 19 -2.21 11.77 -7.42
CA ARG A 19 -2.30 13.24 -7.50
C ARG A 19 -1.99 13.89 -6.16
N THR A 20 -2.50 13.34 -5.08
CA THR A 20 -2.28 13.90 -3.74
C THR A 20 -0.80 13.82 -3.35
N LEU A 21 -0.18 12.67 -3.53
CA LEU A 21 1.21 12.47 -3.12
C LEU A 21 2.17 13.23 -4.03
N GLU A 22 1.89 13.33 -5.33
CA GLU A 22 2.74 14.09 -6.24
C GLU A 22 2.62 15.60 -6.07
N SER A 23 1.64 16.07 -5.32
CA SER A 23 1.62 17.48 -4.89
C SER A 23 2.60 17.75 -3.75
N GLY A 24 3.07 16.70 -3.07
CA GLY A 24 4.14 16.76 -2.09
C GLY A 24 5.45 16.25 -2.68
N ASP A 25 6.32 15.69 -1.83
CA ASP A 25 7.64 15.23 -2.26
C ASP A 25 7.66 13.72 -2.50
N PHE A 26 6.72 13.24 -3.32
CA PHE A 26 6.59 11.83 -3.67
C PHE A 26 6.46 11.66 -5.18
N SER A 27 7.01 10.56 -5.71
CA SER A 27 6.68 10.08 -7.05
C SER A 27 5.95 8.76 -6.93
N VAL A 28 4.89 8.54 -7.73
CA VAL A 28 3.99 7.40 -7.57
C VAL A 28 3.85 6.62 -8.87
N THR A 29 4.07 5.30 -8.77
CA THR A 29 3.82 4.36 -9.87
C THR A 29 2.61 3.50 -9.49
N ILE A 30 1.62 3.43 -10.38
CA ILE A 30 0.40 2.64 -10.19
C ILE A 30 0.58 1.28 -10.84
N VAL A 31 0.26 0.21 -10.10
CA VAL A 31 0.32 -1.18 -10.56
C VAL A 31 -1.03 -1.82 -10.29
N ASP A 32 -1.69 -2.32 -11.34
CA ASP A 32 -3.07 -2.80 -11.27
C ASP A 32 -3.20 -4.31 -11.06
N LYS A 33 -2.08 -5.05 -11.07
CA LYS A 33 -2.07 -6.51 -10.87
C LYS A 33 -1.03 -6.91 -9.86
N PRO A 34 -1.33 -7.89 -8.98
CA PRO A 34 -0.36 -8.32 -7.96
C PRO A 34 0.95 -8.86 -8.53
N GLU A 35 0.88 -9.60 -9.66
CA GLU A 35 2.07 -10.19 -10.28
C GLU A 35 3.04 -9.17 -10.87
N LYS A 36 2.58 -7.94 -11.07
CA LYS A 36 3.42 -6.85 -11.58
C LYS A 36 4.10 -6.05 -10.47
N LEU A 37 3.76 -6.32 -9.21
CA LEU A 37 4.27 -5.53 -8.10
C LEU A 37 5.79 -5.64 -7.94
N LEU A 38 6.33 -6.86 -7.84
CA LEU A 38 7.77 -7.05 -7.65
C LEU A 38 8.60 -6.49 -8.81
N PRO A 39 8.26 -6.73 -10.08
CA PRO A 39 9.00 -6.11 -11.18
C PRO A 39 9.01 -4.58 -11.09
N GLU A 40 7.89 -3.96 -10.80
CA GLU A 40 7.80 -2.50 -10.69
C GLU A 40 8.50 -1.97 -9.45
N PHE A 41 8.44 -2.71 -8.33
CA PHE A 41 9.21 -2.38 -7.14
C PHE A 41 10.70 -2.34 -7.45
N ASN A 42 11.21 -3.35 -8.14
CA ASN A 42 12.62 -3.43 -8.50
C ASN A 42 13.00 -2.33 -9.50
N ARG A 43 12.17 -2.09 -10.51
CA ARG A 43 12.43 -1.10 -11.54
C ARG A 43 12.52 0.32 -10.96
N THR A 44 11.66 0.64 -10.02
CA THR A 44 11.56 1.99 -9.45
C THR A 44 12.44 2.18 -8.21
N ALA A 45 12.95 1.11 -7.63
CA ALA A 45 13.63 1.14 -6.33
C ALA A 45 12.77 1.86 -5.28
N ALA A 46 11.50 1.45 -5.18
CA ALA A 46 10.52 2.13 -4.33
C ALA A 46 10.91 2.10 -2.85
N ASN A 47 10.67 3.21 -2.17
CA ASN A 47 10.88 3.35 -0.72
C ASN A 47 9.64 2.95 0.07
N ILE A 48 8.47 3.07 -0.55
CA ILE A 48 7.17 2.84 0.08
C ILE A 48 6.31 2.02 -0.89
N VAL A 49 5.67 0.99 -0.38
CA VAL A 49 4.74 0.17 -1.16
C VAL A 49 3.38 0.16 -0.48
N LEU A 50 2.36 0.58 -1.23
CA LEU A 50 0.96 0.54 -0.78
C LEU A 50 0.29 -0.65 -1.47
N MET A 51 -0.29 -1.56 -0.68
CA MET A 51 -0.93 -2.77 -1.20
C MET A 51 -2.39 -2.84 -0.75
N GLU A 52 -3.30 -2.90 -1.70
CA GLU A 52 -4.71 -3.15 -1.42
C GLU A 52 -4.89 -4.55 -0.85
N VAL A 53 -5.75 -4.67 0.18
CA VAL A 53 -6.11 -5.95 0.79
C VAL A 53 -7.63 -6.10 0.70
N THR A 54 -8.08 -7.23 0.17
CA THR A 54 -9.50 -7.57 0.07
C THR A 54 -9.74 -8.96 0.62
N GLY A 55 -11.00 -9.37 0.67
CA GLY A 55 -11.37 -10.74 1.04
C GLY A 55 -11.28 -11.74 -0.13
N TYR A 56 -10.75 -11.34 -1.27
CA TYR A 56 -10.76 -12.14 -2.49
C TYR A 56 -9.35 -12.33 -3.06
N THR A 57 -9.08 -13.55 -3.55
CA THR A 57 -7.85 -13.86 -4.28
C THR A 57 -7.80 -13.04 -5.57
N PRO A 58 -6.67 -12.51 -5.98
CA PRO A 58 -5.32 -12.63 -5.38
C PRO A 58 -4.93 -11.51 -4.40
N TRP A 59 -5.89 -10.80 -3.82
CA TRP A 59 -5.67 -9.62 -2.98
C TRP A 59 -5.82 -9.90 -1.48
N LYS A 60 -5.92 -11.18 -1.08
CA LYS A 60 -6.06 -11.54 0.33
C LYS A 60 -4.81 -11.22 1.13
N ILE A 61 -5.00 -11.01 2.44
CA ILE A 61 -3.90 -10.64 3.32
C ILE A 61 -2.76 -11.67 3.29
N GLU A 62 -3.07 -12.96 3.17
CA GLU A 62 -2.06 -14.02 3.10
C GLU A 62 -1.16 -13.85 1.88
N GLU A 63 -1.74 -13.49 0.75
CA GLU A 63 -1.00 -13.29 -0.50
C GLU A 63 -0.19 -12.00 -0.46
N ARG A 64 -0.76 -10.94 0.14
CA ARG A 64 -0.06 -9.67 0.33
C ARG A 64 1.12 -9.84 1.29
N MET A 65 0.97 -10.70 2.30
CA MET A 65 2.04 -10.99 3.25
C MET A 65 3.23 -11.68 2.58
N LYS A 66 2.97 -12.57 1.63
CA LYS A 66 4.06 -13.21 0.85
C LYS A 66 4.84 -12.15 0.07
N LEU A 67 4.16 -11.21 -0.58
CA LEU A 67 4.80 -10.12 -1.30
C LEU A 67 5.57 -9.20 -0.35
N ARG A 68 4.98 -8.87 0.79
CA ARG A 68 5.65 -8.10 1.84
C ARG A 68 6.98 -8.76 2.24
N ASN A 69 6.97 -10.07 2.47
CA ASN A 69 8.18 -10.80 2.86
C ASN A 69 9.26 -10.75 1.78
N GLN A 70 8.86 -10.88 0.52
CA GLN A 70 9.79 -10.77 -0.61
C GLN A 70 10.39 -9.36 -0.72
N ILE A 71 9.57 -8.33 -0.57
CA ILE A 71 10.05 -6.94 -0.59
C ILE A 71 11.03 -6.69 0.54
N LYS A 72 10.72 -7.15 1.76
CA LYS A 72 11.58 -6.93 2.92
C LYS A 72 12.91 -7.70 2.82
N GLN A 73 12.96 -8.79 2.06
CA GLN A 73 14.23 -9.47 1.77
C GLN A 73 15.10 -8.65 0.82
N ILE A 74 14.48 -7.95 -0.14
CA ILE A 74 15.22 -7.11 -1.08
C ILE A 74 15.66 -5.80 -0.41
N ASP A 75 14.75 -5.16 0.33
CA ASP A 75 15.01 -3.90 1.03
C ASP A 75 14.30 -3.90 2.38
N PRO A 76 15.02 -4.22 3.48
CA PRO A 76 14.42 -4.24 4.81
C PRO A 76 13.87 -2.88 5.27
N ASP A 77 14.36 -1.79 4.69
CA ASP A 77 13.95 -0.42 5.06
C ASP A 77 12.72 0.07 4.30
N CYS A 78 12.26 -0.68 3.29
CA CYS A 78 11.07 -0.31 2.53
C CYS A 78 9.85 -0.30 3.45
N LYS A 79 9.07 0.79 3.39
CA LYS A 79 7.86 0.92 4.21
C LYS A 79 6.69 0.23 3.51
N ILE A 80 5.95 -0.56 4.26
CA ILE A 80 4.80 -1.33 3.76
C ILE A 80 3.53 -0.74 4.35
N VAL A 81 2.58 -0.39 3.48
CA VAL A 81 1.29 0.18 3.86
C VAL A 81 0.18 -0.66 3.22
N TYR A 82 -0.78 -1.10 4.04
CA TYR A 82 -1.95 -1.81 3.52
C TYR A 82 -3.12 -0.84 3.37
N LEU A 83 -3.85 -1.02 2.26
CA LEU A 83 -5.06 -0.26 1.96
C LEU A 83 -6.26 -1.19 2.09
N VAL A 84 -7.30 -0.77 2.78
CA VAL A 84 -8.49 -1.58 2.98
C VAL A 84 -9.76 -0.74 2.96
N ASP A 85 -10.83 -1.27 2.37
CA ASP A 85 -12.15 -0.68 2.44
C ASP A 85 -12.85 -1.19 3.71
N GLU A 86 -12.75 -0.43 4.80
CA GLU A 86 -13.28 -0.83 6.11
C GLU A 86 -14.80 -0.88 6.15
N LYS A 87 -15.46 -0.16 5.25
CA LYS A 87 -16.93 -0.15 5.19
C LYS A 87 -17.46 -1.38 4.47
N ALA A 88 -16.84 -1.75 3.36
CA ALA A 88 -17.24 -2.92 2.59
C ALA A 88 -16.77 -4.23 3.23
N GLU A 89 -15.57 -4.20 3.87
CA GLU A 89 -14.92 -5.41 4.37
C GLU A 89 -14.38 -5.22 5.80
N PRO A 90 -15.27 -5.08 6.79
CA PRO A 90 -14.84 -4.84 8.18
C PRO A 90 -13.99 -5.97 8.77
N ALA A 91 -14.23 -7.22 8.39
CA ALA A 91 -13.45 -8.35 8.88
C ALA A 91 -12.01 -8.30 8.34
N VAL A 92 -11.84 -7.90 7.07
CA VAL A 92 -10.52 -7.72 6.46
C VAL A 92 -9.80 -6.55 7.14
N ALA A 93 -10.51 -5.45 7.39
CA ALA A 93 -9.94 -4.30 8.09
C ALA A 93 -9.40 -4.68 9.47
N GLN A 94 -10.08 -5.58 10.18
CA GLN A 94 -9.62 -6.07 11.48
C GLN A 94 -8.29 -6.82 11.35
N LYS A 95 -8.15 -7.67 10.33
CA LYS A 95 -6.89 -8.37 10.06
C LYS A 95 -5.76 -7.40 9.71
N VAL A 96 -6.06 -6.36 8.96
CA VAL A 96 -5.08 -5.32 8.60
C VAL A 96 -4.60 -4.57 9.84
N ARG A 97 -5.53 -4.17 10.72
CA ARG A 97 -5.16 -3.52 11.99
C ARG A 97 -4.26 -4.43 12.83
N ARG A 98 -4.57 -5.73 12.85
CA ARG A 98 -3.77 -6.72 13.58
C ARG A 98 -2.34 -6.80 13.01
N ALA A 99 -2.20 -6.78 11.70
CA ALA A 99 -0.88 -6.80 11.05
C ALA A 99 -0.06 -5.59 11.48
N LYS A 100 -0.66 -4.41 11.61
CA LYS A 100 0.02 -3.22 12.11
C LYS A 100 0.44 -3.38 13.57
N THR A 101 -0.45 -3.86 14.42
CA THR A 101 -0.18 -4.10 15.84
C THR A 101 0.96 -5.10 16.03
N ASP A 102 1.01 -6.13 15.19
CA ASP A 102 2.04 -7.17 15.26
C ASP A 102 3.38 -6.72 14.63
N GLY A 103 3.46 -5.50 14.13
CA GLY A 103 4.70 -4.97 13.55
C GLY A 103 5.04 -5.50 12.16
N LEU A 104 4.09 -6.12 11.47
CA LEU A 104 4.31 -6.71 10.16
C LEU A 104 4.23 -5.69 9.03
N ILE A 105 3.51 -4.59 9.26
CA ILE A 105 3.42 -3.47 8.33
C ILE A 105 3.68 -2.16 9.08
N ASP A 106 4.04 -1.13 8.35
CA ASP A 106 4.40 0.16 8.94
C ASP A 106 3.18 1.04 9.16
N GLN A 107 2.16 0.92 8.33
CA GLN A 107 0.93 1.68 8.44
C GLN A 107 -0.19 1.01 7.64
N PHE A 108 -1.44 1.39 7.90
CA PHE A 108 -2.57 1.05 7.05
C PHE A 108 -3.41 2.29 6.79
N ILE A 109 -4.17 2.26 5.71
CA ILE A 109 -5.00 3.39 5.28
C ILE A 109 -6.36 2.83 4.86
N TYR A 110 -7.43 3.47 5.33
CA TYR A 110 -8.79 3.19 4.86
C TYR A 110 -9.05 3.94 3.55
N THR A 111 -9.76 3.32 2.63
CA THR A 111 -10.05 3.94 1.33
C THR A 111 -10.95 5.18 1.43
N SER A 112 -11.59 5.40 2.59
CA SER A 112 -12.38 6.60 2.88
C SER A 112 -11.55 7.80 3.32
N ILE A 113 -10.22 7.67 3.36
CA ILE A 113 -9.33 8.73 3.84
C ILE A 113 -9.41 9.99 2.97
N SER A 114 -9.32 11.16 3.60
CA SER A 114 -9.23 12.44 2.87
C SER A 114 -7.83 12.66 2.32
N ALA A 115 -7.72 13.45 1.24
CA ALA A 115 -6.43 13.73 0.61
C ALA A 115 -5.44 14.38 1.58
N SER A 116 -5.89 15.35 2.37
CA SER A 116 -5.00 16.04 3.32
C SER A 116 -4.49 15.12 4.42
N TYR A 117 -5.36 14.22 4.92
CA TYR A 117 -4.98 13.27 5.94
C TYR A 117 -4.01 12.22 5.38
N LEU A 118 -4.24 11.78 4.14
CA LEU A 118 -3.34 10.84 3.45
C LEU A 118 -1.92 11.41 3.38
N LEU A 119 -1.78 12.65 2.92
CA LEU A 119 -0.47 13.27 2.79
C LEU A 119 0.23 13.35 4.14
N GLY A 120 -0.48 13.75 5.19
CA GLY A 120 0.06 13.79 6.55
C GLY A 120 0.55 12.43 7.04
N VAL A 121 -0.23 11.38 6.81
CA VAL A 121 0.17 10.01 7.19
C VAL A 121 1.42 9.58 6.45
N MET A 122 1.48 9.81 5.14
CA MET A 122 2.62 9.40 4.33
C MET A 122 3.91 10.13 4.71
N GLU A 123 3.80 11.39 5.11
CA GLU A 123 4.97 12.17 5.53
C GLU A 123 5.57 11.68 6.85
N THR A 124 4.83 10.89 7.64
CA THR A 124 5.33 10.32 8.90
C THR A 124 6.08 9.01 8.72
N LEU A 125 6.07 8.43 7.56
CA LEU A 125 6.71 7.14 7.30
C LEU A 125 8.24 7.21 7.24
#